data_77e5fa5652ea2e2057bf8a9ed6953c07
#
_entry.id   77e5fa5652ea2e2057bf8a9ed6953c07
#
_cell.length_a   1.000
_cell.length_b   1.000
_cell.length_c   1.000
_cell.angle_alpha   90.00
_cell.angle_beta   90.00
_cell.angle_gamma   90.00
#
_symmetry.space_group_name_H-M   'P 1'
#
loop_
_entity.id
_entity.type
_entity.pdbx_description
1 polymer ?
#
loop_
_entity_poly.entity_id
_entity_poly.type
_entity_poly.pdbx_seq_one_letter_code
_entity_poly.pdbx_strand_id
1 'polypeptide(L)'
;MEDHRILARIIKDYPDALADRKKLQALFSDFFPEDRLKRNTLLMVFDDGIVEEMTGMTQLDRIAMHRFVKSVGQGYGIQTASAENAVLAWANAMGLSLDTKDDEEEAEGAASENEVEWVESGSENAYEYEETPRGLKLLRYIDFDDLTVTIPNMIGGKRVSEIGNHAFKGCVGIEKVVISEGIEILGNGVFLNCKELKEVVLPGTLKRIGTADPTGCPKILGTMTKLDGTFEYTALEDVKIPDSVKYVGEYAFSGCGRLRKIVFPAELKEIRENTFRWCKSLEEVVFPRELEAIRVEAFEGCESLKTVTLPEKVRSIEQGVFAGCRNLESIYLPDSVSEIGGGRGSGFIQTFGEPDDRHPNFTILCNAGSYAMSYARKQQIKCARAQI
;
A
#
# COMPACT_ATOMS: atom_id res chain seq x y z
N MET A 1 -5.93 34.56 1.42
CA MET A 1 -4.96 35.35 2.23
C MET A 1 -5.13 35.21 3.75
N GLU A 2 -6.07 34.41 4.22
CA GLU A 2 -6.35 34.26 5.68
C GLU A 2 -5.70 33.01 6.30
N ASP A 3 -5.44 31.98 5.49
CA ASP A 3 -5.07 30.65 5.93
C ASP A 3 -3.71 30.60 6.64
N HIS A 4 -2.70 31.29 6.12
CA HIS A 4 -1.38 31.35 6.76
C HIS A 4 -1.41 32.01 8.16
N ARG A 5 -2.35 32.96 8.40
CA ARG A 5 -2.50 33.59 9.72
C ARG A 5 -3.11 32.63 10.73
N ILE A 6 -4.06 31.79 10.28
CA ILE A 6 -4.66 30.74 11.13
C ILE A 6 -3.60 29.69 11.45
N LEU A 7 -2.83 29.21 10.46
CA LEU A 7 -1.73 28.28 10.68
C LEU A 7 -0.67 28.86 11.61
N ALA A 8 -0.24 30.11 11.40
CA ALA A 8 0.73 30.78 12.27
C ALA A 8 0.22 30.88 13.72
N ARG A 9 -1.09 31.09 13.92
CA ARG A 9 -1.72 31.06 15.24
C ARG A 9 -1.68 29.64 15.85
N ILE A 10 -2.02 28.62 15.08
CA ILE A 10 -1.94 27.22 15.52
C ILE A 10 -0.51 26.85 15.94
N ILE A 11 0.48 27.19 15.12
CA ILE A 11 1.89 26.94 15.43
C ILE A 11 2.33 27.64 16.72
N LYS A 12 1.88 28.88 16.92
CA LYS A 12 2.22 29.69 18.10
C LYS A 12 1.55 29.23 19.37
N ASP A 13 0.20 29.00 19.31
CA ASP A 13 -0.64 28.75 20.47
C ASP A 13 -0.65 27.26 20.87
N TYR A 14 -0.34 26.36 19.92
CA TYR A 14 -0.35 24.90 20.09
C TYR A 14 0.91 24.24 19.48
N PRO A 15 2.11 24.59 19.93
CA PRO A 15 3.35 24.10 19.30
C PRO A 15 3.51 22.58 19.32
N ASP A 16 2.92 21.92 20.31
CA ASP A 16 2.89 20.46 20.44
C ASP A 16 1.98 19.76 19.42
N ALA A 17 1.09 20.49 18.75
CA ALA A 17 0.26 19.93 17.69
C ALA A 17 1.07 19.51 16.45
N LEU A 18 2.25 20.12 16.22
CA LEU A 18 3.16 19.73 15.14
C LEU A 18 3.84 18.36 15.38
N ALA A 19 3.74 17.81 16.60
CA ALA A 19 4.20 16.45 16.94
C ALA A 19 3.04 15.45 17.05
N ASP A 20 1.79 15.90 16.96
CA ASP A 20 0.59 15.07 17.13
C ASP A 20 -0.44 15.36 16.02
N ARG A 21 -0.46 14.50 15.01
CA ARG A 21 -1.37 14.61 13.87
C ARG A 21 -2.86 14.67 14.27
N LYS A 22 -3.27 13.87 15.27
CA LYS A 22 -4.69 13.87 15.71
C LYS A 22 -5.09 15.21 16.33
N LYS A 23 -4.18 15.80 17.09
CA LYS A 23 -4.37 17.12 17.68
C LYS A 23 -4.41 18.19 16.60
N LEU A 24 -3.52 18.13 15.61
CA LEU A 24 -3.50 19.07 14.49
C LEU A 24 -4.79 18.97 13.67
N GLN A 25 -5.27 17.76 13.39
CA GLN A 25 -6.54 17.53 12.70
C GLN A 25 -7.75 18.10 13.44
N ALA A 26 -7.80 17.92 14.77
CA ALA A 26 -8.85 18.50 15.60
C ALA A 26 -8.84 20.03 15.53
N LEU A 27 -7.65 20.65 15.65
CA LEU A 27 -7.51 22.11 15.51
C LEU A 27 -7.94 22.59 14.12
N PHE A 28 -7.58 21.87 13.05
CA PHE A 28 -8.04 22.25 11.71
C PHE A 28 -9.57 22.15 11.57
N SER A 29 -10.21 21.18 12.22
CA SER A 29 -11.66 21.07 12.25
C SER A 29 -12.32 22.27 12.97
N ASP A 30 -11.69 22.77 14.03
CA ASP A 30 -12.16 23.95 14.77
C ASP A 30 -11.94 25.27 14.01
N PHE A 31 -10.78 25.40 13.35
CA PHE A 31 -10.39 26.66 12.69
C PHE A 31 -10.85 26.78 11.22
N PHE A 32 -11.12 25.66 10.55
CA PHE A 32 -11.62 25.60 9.16
C PHE A 32 -12.89 24.73 9.08
N PRO A 33 -13.97 25.03 9.82
CA PRO A 33 -15.11 24.12 9.99
C PRO A 33 -15.83 23.76 8.69
N GLU A 34 -15.89 24.69 7.74
CA GLU A 34 -16.66 24.52 6.49
C GLU A 34 -15.79 24.14 5.28
N ASP A 35 -14.47 24.30 5.36
CA ASP A 35 -13.55 24.03 4.25
C ASP A 35 -12.78 22.73 4.43
N ARG A 36 -13.46 21.65 4.15
CA ARG A 36 -12.93 20.29 4.28
C ARG A 36 -11.75 20.02 3.35
N LEU A 37 -11.84 20.47 2.08
CA LEU A 37 -10.77 20.29 1.11
C LEU A 37 -9.48 20.95 1.58
N LYS A 38 -9.58 22.16 2.10
CA LYS A 38 -8.46 22.91 2.66
C LYS A 38 -7.81 22.19 3.84
N ARG A 39 -8.63 21.76 4.83
CA ARG A 39 -8.12 21.01 6.00
C ARG A 39 -7.27 19.81 5.55
N ASN A 40 -7.84 19.04 4.62
CA ASN A 40 -7.20 17.83 4.13
C ASN A 40 -5.91 18.14 3.36
N THR A 41 -5.91 19.15 2.49
CA THR A 41 -4.71 19.52 1.73
C THR A 41 -3.60 20.04 2.65
N LEU A 42 -3.95 20.78 3.69
CA LEU A 42 -2.98 21.21 4.71
C LEU A 42 -2.41 20.03 5.51
N LEU A 43 -3.24 19.04 5.84
CA LEU A 43 -2.79 17.81 6.50
C LEU A 43 -1.89 16.96 5.59
N MET A 44 -2.15 16.91 4.28
CA MET A 44 -1.31 16.20 3.31
C MET A 44 0.13 16.76 3.28
N VAL A 45 0.28 18.08 3.33
CA VAL A 45 1.61 18.73 3.42
C VAL A 45 2.32 18.35 4.71
N PHE A 46 1.59 18.26 5.82
CA PHE A 46 2.10 17.80 7.11
C PHE A 46 2.49 16.31 7.07
N ASP A 47 1.60 15.45 6.58
CA ASP A 47 1.78 14.00 6.52
C ASP A 47 2.94 13.58 5.59
N ASP A 48 3.26 14.39 4.57
CA ASP A 48 4.38 14.19 3.65
C ASP A 48 5.75 14.59 4.27
N GLY A 49 5.74 15.09 5.52
CA GLY A 49 6.95 15.51 6.24
C GLY A 49 7.52 16.87 5.79
N ILE A 50 6.82 17.57 4.89
CA ILE A 50 7.26 18.85 4.33
C ILE A 50 7.33 19.92 5.41
N VAL A 51 6.38 19.92 6.36
CA VAL A 51 6.36 20.88 7.47
C VAL A 51 7.59 20.72 8.35
N GLU A 52 8.03 19.48 8.63
CA GLU A 52 9.24 19.18 9.38
C GLU A 52 10.48 19.67 8.61
N GLU A 53 10.55 19.43 7.30
CA GLU A 53 11.64 19.92 6.46
C GLU A 53 11.69 21.45 6.43
N MET A 54 10.54 22.12 6.36
CA MET A 54 10.44 23.58 6.41
C MET A 54 10.97 24.18 7.72
N THR A 55 10.88 23.48 8.86
CA THR A 55 11.36 24.01 10.15
C THR A 55 12.86 24.31 10.15
N GLY A 56 13.63 23.66 9.27
CA GLY A 56 15.07 23.89 9.10
C GLY A 56 15.44 24.98 8.09
N MET A 57 14.46 25.57 7.40
CA MET A 57 14.68 26.53 6.32
C MET A 57 14.58 27.97 6.81
N THR A 58 15.31 28.87 6.17
CA THR A 58 15.17 30.33 6.33
C THR A 58 14.45 30.96 5.14
N GLN A 59 14.46 30.27 4.00
CA GLN A 59 13.88 30.72 2.75
C GLN A 59 13.40 29.49 1.95
N LEU A 60 12.28 29.61 1.24
CA LEU A 60 11.78 28.60 0.33
C LEU A 60 12.15 28.99 -1.10
N ASP A 61 13.12 28.29 -1.69
CA ASP A 61 13.49 28.48 -3.10
C ASP A 61 12.52 27.78 -4.06
N ARG A 62 12.59 28.12 -5.35
CA ARG A 62 11.72 27.57 -6.39
C ARG A 62 11.87 26.05 -6.56
N ILE A 63 13.06 25.51 -6.34
CA ILE A 63 13.33 24.07 -6.51
C ILE A 63 12.65 23.31 -5.38
N ALA A 64 12.80 23.75 -4.13
CA ALA A 64 12.11 23.15 -2.99
C ALA A 64 10.59 23.30 -3.11
N MET A 65 10.11 24.48 -3.51
CA MET A 65 8.68 24.72 -3.77
C MET A 65 8.13 23.74 -4.81
N HIS A 66 8.77 23.64 -5.98
CA HIS A 66 8.35 22.73 -7.02
C HIS A 66 8.37 21.25 -6.56
N ARG A 67 9.41 20.85 -5.81
CA ARG A 67 9.55 19.51 -5.24
C ARG A 67 8.41 19.21 -4.26
N PHE A 68 8.08 20.13 -3.35
CA PHE A 68 7.00 19.98 -2.37
C PHE A 68 5.63 19.89 -3.05
N VAL A 69 5.33 20.81 -3.96
CA VAL A 69 4.08 20.80 -4.74
C VAL A 69 3.94 19.50 -5.52
N LYS A 70 5.01 19.05 -6.17
CA LYS A 70 5.03 17.79 -6.91
C LYS A 70 4.84 16.58 -6.00
N SER A 71 5.49 16.55 -4.83
CA SER A 71 5.34 15.47 -3.85
C SER A 71 3.91 15.34 -3.39
N VAL A 72 3.30 16.42 -2.92
CA VAL A 72 1.89 16.46 -2.48
C VAL A 72 0.95 16.17 -3.65
N GLY A 73 1.12 16.85 -4.79
CA GLY A 73 0.28 16.67 -5.96
C GLY A 73 0.28 15.23 -6.48
N GLN A 74 1.47 14.62 -6.67
CA GLN A 74 1.60 13.25 -7.15
C GLN A 74 1.36 12.21 -6.04
N GLY A 75 1.80 12.51 -4.81
CA GLY A 75 1.64 11.62 -3.65
C GLY A 75 0.17 11.38 -3.31
N TYR A 76 -0.64 12.42 -3.36
CA TYR A 76 -2.06 12.38 -3.00
C TYR A 76 -3.01 12.60 -4.18
N GLY A 77 -2.48 12.80 -5.38
CA GLY A 77 -3.28 12.98 -6.61
C GLY A 77 -4.15 14.24 -6.63
N ILE A 78 -3.76 15.31 -5.93
CA ILE A 78 -4.50 16.58 -5.92
C ILE A 78 -4.01 17.54 -7.02
N GLN A 79 -4.86 18.50 -7.38
CA GLN A 79 -4.51 19.53 -8.36
C GLN A 79 -3.28 20.32 -7.92
N THR A 80 -2.40 20.65 -8.85
CA THR A 80 -1.18 21.41 -8.60
C THR A 80 -1.46 22.73 -7.87
N ALA A 81 -2.50 23.46 -8.28
CA ALA A 81 -2.88 24.71 -7.62
C ALA A 81 -3.29 24.54 -6.15
N SER A 82 -3.98 23.45 -5.81
CA SER A 82 -4.37 23.15 -4.42
C SER A 82 -3.15 22.75 -3.57
N ALA A 83 -2.25 21.93 -4.13
CA ALA A 83 -0.99 21.58 -3.49
C ALA A 83 -0.12 22.82 -3.26
N GLU A 84 0.00 23.69 -4.27
CA GLU A 84 0.75 24.93 -4.21
C GLU A 84 0.22 25.88 -3.12
N ASN A 85 -1.08 26.10 -3.08
CA ASN A 85 -1.72 26.93 -2.06
C ASN A 85 -1.48 26.41 -0.63
N ALA A 86 -1.51 25.08 -0.44
CA ALA A 86 -1.27 24.49 0.88
C ALA A 86 0.20 24.59 1.30
N VAL A 87 1.15 24.31 0.39
CA VAL A 87 2.58 24.48 0.64
C VAL A 87 2.92 25.93 0.96
N LEU A 88 2.37 26.89 0.20
CA LEU A 88 2.52 28.32 0.45
C LEU A 88 1.91 28.76 1.79
N ALA A 89 0.73 28.22 2.16
CA ALA A 89 0.11 28.53 3.44
C ALA A 89 1.00 28.12 4.62
N TRP A 90 1.61 26.94 4.57
CA TRP A 90 2.55 26.46 5.58
C TRP A 90 3.84 27.30 5.58
N ALA A 91 4.48 27.54 4.42
CA ALA A 91 5.67 28.35 4.30
C ALA A 91 5.50 29.76 4.88
N ASN A 92 4.40 30.43 4.51
CA ASN A 92 4.06 31.75 5.03
C ASN A 92 3.77 31.73 6.54
N ALA A 93 3.10 30.68 7.05
CA ALA A 93 2.81 30.54 8.48
C ALA A 93 4.09 30.37 9.30
N MET A 94 5.11 29.74 8.72
CA MET A 94 6.43 29.52 9.31
C MET A 94 7.37 30.73 9.10
N GLY A 95 6.93 31.77 8.38
CA GLY A 95 7.72 32.98 8.14
C GLY A 95 8.81 32.81 7.07
N LEU A 96 8.71 31.78 6.21
CA LEU A 96 9.64 31.58 5.10
C LEU A 96 9.35 32.61 3.99
N SER A 97 10.40 33.30 3.51
CA SER A 97 10.30 34.15 2.32
C SER A 97 10.46 33.31 1.05
N LEU A 98 9.66 33.62 0.01
CA LEU A 98 9.86 33.04 -1.33
C LEU A 98 10.96 33.79 -2.05
N ASP A 99 11.89 33.07 -2.68
CA ASP A 99 12.87 33.69 -3.57
C ASP A 99 12.21 34.01 -4.91
N THR A 100 11.88 35.29 -5.11
CA THR A 100 11.17 35.80 -6.30
C THR A 100 12.10 36.47 -7.30
N LYS A 101 13.42 36.18 -7.30
CA LYS A 101 14.33 36.78 -8.28
C LYS A 101 14.16 36.14 -9.66
N ASP A 102 13.58 36.95 -10.51
CA ASP A 102 13.60 37.05 -11.97
C ASP A 102 13.84 35.79 -12.82
N ASP A 103 12.80 35.41 -13.57
CA ASP A 103 12.87 35.27 -15.03
C ASP A 103 11.44 35.14 -15.56
N GLU A 104 10.93 36.24 -16.14
CA GLU A 104 9.87 36.23 -17.13
C GLU A 104 10.50 35.68 -18.41
N GLU A 105 10.29 34.39 -18.71
CA GLU A 105 10.26 33.86 -20.08
C GLU A 105 10.05 32.33 -20.00
N GLU A 106 9.12 31.85 -20.81
CA GLU A 106 8.74 30.45 -21.08
C GLU A 106 7.61 29.84 -20.26
N ALA A 107 6.39 30.29 -20.54
CA ALA A 107 5.19 29.52 -20.31
C ALA A 107 4.21 29.68 -21.49
N GLU A 108 4.56 29.14 -22.63
CA GLU A 108 3.59 28.80 -23.68
C GLU A 108 3.80 27.36 -24.12
N GLY A 109 2.79 26.53 -23.89
CA GLY A 109 2.72 25.22 -24.55
C GLY A 109 2.41 24.05 -23.63
N ALA A 110 1.15 23.82 -23.38
CA ALA A 110 0.44 22.56 -23.31
C ALA A 110 -0.56 22.50 -22.15
N ALA A 111 -1.77 22.82 -22.38
CA ALA A 111 -2.87 22.30 -21.57
C ALA A 111 -4.14 22.25 -22.42
N SER A 112 -4.61 21.09 -22.71
CA SER A 112 -6.03 20.90 -22.87
C SER A 112 -6.60 20.56 -21.50
N GLU A 113 -7.17 21.57 -20.87
CA GLU A 113 -7.91 21.44 -19.63
C GLU A 113 -9.24 20.74 -19.93
N ASN A 114 -9.41 19.51 -19.43
CA ASN A 114 -10.73 18.96 -19.21
C ASN A 114 -11.19 19.57 -17.86
N GLU A 115 -12.07 20.55 -17.95
CA GLU A 115 -12.78 21.08 -16.79
C GLU A 115 -13.57 19.95 -16.11
N VAL A 116 -13.15 19.57 -14.90
CA VAL A 116 -13.93 18.71 -14.02
C VAL A 116 -14.88 19.62 -13.26
N GLU A 117 -16.16 19.55 -13.56
CA GLU A 117 -17.23 20.24 -12.83
C GLU A 117 -17.25 19.76 -11.37
N TRP A 118 -16.99 20.69 -10.44
CA TRP A 118 -17.10 20.45 -9.00
C TRP A 118 -18.56 20.51 -8.57
N VAL A 119 -19.12 19.40 -8.13
CA VAL A 119 -20.48 19.33 -7.57
C VAL A 119 -20.40 19.41 -6.04
N GLU A 120 -21.19 20.33 -5.46
CA GLU A 120 -21.24 20.60 -4.01
C GLU A 120 -21.77 19.42 -3.19
N SER A 121 -21.30 19.36 -1.94
CA SER A 121 -21.29 18.26 -0.99
C SER A 121 -22.63 17.72 -0.49
N GLY A 122 -22.73 16.40 -0.50
CA GLY A 122 -23.58 15.53 0.31
C GLY A 122 -22.81 14.21 0.50
N SER A 123 -23.27 13.28 1.30
CA SER A 123 -22.60 12.00 1.59
C SER A 123 -22.30 11.11 0.36
N GLU A 124 -22.81 11.44 -0.80
CA GLU A 124 -22.50 10.80 -2.08
C GLU A 124 -21.24 11.40 -2.74
N ASN A 125 -20.76 12.56 -2.33
CA ASN A 125 -19.66 13.32 -2.94
C ASN A 125 -18.28 13.06 -2.28
N ALA A 126 -18.16 12.02 -1.45
CA ALA A 126 -16.87 11.62 -0.87
C ALA A 126 -15.91 10.96 -1.89
N TYR A 127 -16.35 10.78 -3.14
CA TYR A 127 -15.62 10.02 -4.15
C TYR A 127 -15.56 10.75 -5.49
N GLU A 128 -14.39 10.79 -6.09
CA GLU A 128 -14.25 10.99 -7.53
C GLU A 128 -14.38 9.64 -8.24
N TYR A 129 -15.08 9.60 -9.37
CA TYR A 129 -15.32 8.37 -10.11
C TYR A 129 -15.43 8.59 -11.62
N GLU A 130 -15.21 7.54 -12.40
CA GLU A 130 -15.44 7.50 -13.84
C GLU A 130 -16.47 6.42 -14.19
N GLU A 131 -17.18 6.61 -15.29
CA GLU A 131 -18.10 5.60 -15.81
C GLU A 131 -17.36 4.60 -16.68
N THR A 132 -17.59 3.32 -16.45
CA THR A 132 -17.04 2.23 -17.24
C THR A 132 -18.18 1.33 -17.75
N PRO A 133 -17.95 0.48 -18.75
CA PRO A 133 -18.95 -0.48 -19.21
C PRO A 133 -19.47 -1.45 -18.12
N ARG A 134 -18.76 -1.56 -16.98
CA ARG A 134 -19.12 -2.44 -15.86
C ARG A 134 -19.84 -1.73 -14.72
N GLY A 135 -19.88 -0.40 -14.75
CA GLY A 135 -20.39 0.45 -13.68
C GLY A 135 -19.41 1.57 -13.36
N LEU A 136 -19.51 2.14 -12.17
CA LEU A 136 -18.58 3.17 -11.71
C LEU A 136 -17.29 2.55 -11.23
N LYS A 137 -16.19 3.22 -11.53
CA LYS A 137 -14.87 3.00 -10.96
C LYS A 137 -14.51 4.20 -10.10
N LEU A 138 -14.26 3.98 -8.81
CA LEU A 138 -13.81 5.02 -7.90
C LEU A 138 -12.36 5.38 -8.22
N LEU A 139 -12.08 6.66 -8.44
CA LEU A 139 -10.74 7.16 -8.75
C LEU A 139 -10.04 7.67 -7.49
N ARG A 140 -10.79 8.34 -6.60
CA ARG A 140 -10.25 8.89 -5.36
C ARG A 140 -11.32 9.04 -4.29
N TYR A 141 -10.93 8.77 -3.05
CA TYR A 141 -11.64 9.16 -1.83
C TYR A 141 -11.17 10.54 -1.40
N ILE A 142 -12.11 11.46 -1.17
CA ILE A 142 -11.81 12.86 -0.85
C ILE A 142 -12.24 13.27 0.57
N ASP A 143 -12.75 12.29 1.34
CA ASP A 143 -13.19 12.46 2.72
C ASP A 143 -12.22 11.76 3.68
N PHE A 144 -11.34 12.52 4.35
CA PHE A 144 -10.27 11.96 5.19
C PHE A 144 -10.57 12.01 6.70
N ASP A 145 -11.77 12.44 7.11
CA ASP A 145 -12.09 12.64 8.53
C ASP A 145 -12.69 11.40 9.19
N ASP A 146 -13.09 10.39 8.42
CA ASP A 146 -13.71 9.19 8.93
C ASP A 146 -12.66 8.15 9.42
N LEU A 147 -12.80 7.68 10.66
CA LEU A 147 -12.04 6.54 11.17
C LEU A 147 -12.52 5.21 10.57
N THR A 148 -13.81 5.15 10.19
CA THR A 148 -14.44 3.99 9.57
C THR A 148 -15.13 4.40 8.29
N VAL A 149 -14.72 3.82 7.17
CA VAL A 149 -15.28 4.10 5.85
C VAL A 149 -16.06 2.90 5.35
N THR A 150 -17.32 3.12 4.97
CA THR A 150 -18.09 2.13 4.20
C THR A 150 -18.14 2.57 2.74
N ILE A 151 -17.48 1.81 1.87
CA ILE A 151 -17.45 2.10 0.43
C ILE A 151 -18.76 1.58 -0.17
N PRO A 152 -19.60 2.48 -0.73
CA PRO A 152 -20.92 2.12 -1.23
C PRO A 152 -20.84 1.31 -2.54
N ASN A 153 -21.84 0.48 -2.79
CA ASN A 153 -21.99 -0.23 -4.06
C ASN A 153 -22.85 0.53 -5.09
N MET A 154 -23.39 1.69 -4.72
CA MET A 154 -24.18 2.57 -5.59
C MET A 154 -23.84 4.03 -5.31
N ILE A 155 -23.67 4.83 -6.36
CA ILE A 155 -23.53 6.28 -6.31
C ILE A 155 -24.39 6.87 -7.43
N GLY A 156 -25.26 7.83 -7.12
CA GLY A 156 -26.14 8.47 -8.11
C GLY A 156 -27.02 7.46 -8.87
N GLY A 157 -27.45 6.37 -8.22
CA GLY A 157 -28.24 5.31 -8.86
C GLY A 157 -27.45 4.37 -9.79
N LYS A 158 -26.12 4.53 -9.89
CA LYS A 158 -25.22 3.68 -10.69
C LYS A 158 -24.41 2.75 -9.80
N ARG A 159 -24.20 1.52 -10.26
CA ARG A 159 -23.43 0.50 -9.51
C ARG A 159 -21.95 0.85 -9.50
N VAL A 160 -21.32 0.76 -8.32
CA VAL A 160 -19.86 0.78 -8.16
C VAL A 160 -19.34 -0.65 -8.32
N SER A 161 -18.47 -0.89 -9.29
CA SER A 161 -17.92 -2.21 -9.60
C SER A 161 -16.42 -2.33 -9.33
N GLU A 162 -15.72 -1.21 -9.26
CA GLU A 162 -14.25 -1.17 -9.14
C GLU A 162 -13.80 -0.02 -8.24
N ILE A 163 -12.78 -0.28 -7.40
CA ILE A 163 -11.99 0.75 -6.73
C ILE A 163 -10.68 0.86 -7.49
N GLY A 164 -10.46 2.02 -8.11
CA GLY A 164 -9.33 2.29 -8.99
C GLY A 164 -7.99 2.35 -8.27
N ASN A 165 -6.91 2.44 -9.05
CA ASN A 165 -5.56 2.54 -8.52
C ASN A 165 -5.42 3.77 -7.61
N HIS A 166 -4.82 3.57 -6.43
CA HIS A 166 -4.50 4.63 -5.47
C HIS A 166 -5.71 5.39 -4.87
N ALA A 167 -6.95 4.88 -5.04
CA ALA A 167 -8.17 5.61 -4.67
C ALA A 167 -8.21 6.05 -3.20
N PHE A 168 -7.57 5.35 -2.28
CA PHE A 168 -7.45 5.67 -0.85
C PHE A 168 -6.00 5.83 -0.40
N LYS A 169 -5.05 6.01 -1.32
CA LYS A 169 -3.63 6.13 -1.00
C LYS A 169 -3.38 7.23 0.02
N GLY A 170 -2.67 6.91 1.09
CA GLY A 170 -2.29 7.89 2.11
C GLY A 170 -3.42 8.34 3.03
N CYS A 171 -4.57 7.69 3.04
CA CYS A 171 -5.64 7.96 4.00
C CYS A 171 -5.22 7.46 5.40
N VAL A 172 -4.30 8.20 6.05
CA VAL A 172 -3.63 7.77 7.29
C VAL A 172 -4.54 7.75 8.52
N GLY A 173 -5.73 8.40 8.47
CA GLY A 173 -6.70 8.42 9.58
C GLY A 173 -7.66 7.23 9.61
N ILE A 174 -7.81 6.50 8.52
CA ILE A 174 -8.78 5.40 8.43
C ILE A 174 -8.26 4.18 9.19
N GLU A 175 -9.05 3.71 10.17
CA GLU A 175 -8.75 2.51 10.95
C GLU A 175 -9.48 1.27 10.43
N LYS A 176 -10.66 1.45 9.82
CA LYS A 176 -11.50 0.37 9.30
C LYS A 176 -12.13 0.73 7.97
N VAL A 177 -12.13 -0.23 7.05
CA VAL A 177 -12.84 -0.12 5.76
C VAL A 177 -13.79 -1.29 5.59
N VAL A 178 -15.03 -0.99 5.22
CA VAL A 178 -16.04 -1.98 4.82
C VAL A 178 -16.32 -1.79 3.33
N ILE A 179 -16.00 -2.78 2.51
CA ILE A 179 -16.25 -2.74 1.07
C ILE A 179 -17.56 -3.46 0.80
N SER A 180 -18.55 -2.74 0.23
CA SER A 180 -19.90 -3.29 0.00
C SER A 180 -19.92 -4.37 -1.08
N GLU A 181 -20.88 -5.29 -0.95
CA GLU A 181 -21.15 -6.29 -1.98
C GLU A 181 -21.47 -5.66 -3.33
N GLY A 182 -20.98 -6.27 -4.40
CA GLY A 182 -21.12 -5.75 -5.76
C GLY A 182 -19.83 -5.17 -6.31
N ILE A 183 -18.86 -4.79 -5.46
CA ILE A 183 -17.50 -4.40 -5.87
C ILE A 183 -16.71 -5.67 -6.20
N GLU A 184 -16.11 -5.69 -7.39
CA GLU A 184 -15.46 -6.88 -7.95
C GLU A 184 -13.94 -6.75 -8.04
N ILE A 185 -13.42 -5.52 -8.12
CA ILE A 185 -11.99 -5.24 -8.37
C ILE A 185 -11.47 -4.18 -7.42
N LEU A 186 -10.35 -4.46 -6.77
CA LEU A 186 -9.48 -3.49 -6.13
C LEU A 186 -8.25 -3.27 -7.00
N GLY A 187 -7.94 -2.03 -7.33
CA GLY A 187 -6.78 -1.64 -8.11
C GLY A 187 -5.45 -1.79 -7.35
N ASN A 188 -4.37 -1.37 -7.98
CA ASN A 188 -3.05 -1.31 -7.36
C ASN A 188 -2.98 -0.11 -6.40
N GLY A 189 -2.30 -0.28 -5.26
CA GLY A 189 -2.06 0.79 -4.29
C GLY A 189 -3.32 1.41 -3.69
N VAL A 190 -4.50 0.75 -3.77
CA VAL A 190 -5.76 1.34 -3.28
C VAL A 190 -5.61 1.92 -1.88
N PHE A 191 -5.03 1.15 -0.95
CA PHE A 191 -4.82 1.56 0.44
C PHE A 191 -3.33 1.72 0.78
N LEU A 192 -2.49 1.98 -0.22
CA LEU A 192 -1.05 2.20 -0.01
C LEU A 192 -0.82 3.28 1.04
N ASN A 193 0.00 2.97 2.06
CA ASN A 193 0.32 3.88 3.17
C ASN A 193 -0.88 4.32 4.04
N CYS A 194 -1.98 3.57 4.07
CA CYS A 194 -3.02 3.77 5.08
C CYS A 194 -2.52 3.18 6.43
N LYS A 195 -1.63 3.91 7.12
CA LYS A 195 -0.83 3.41 8.24
C LYS A 195 -1.63 3.02 9.49
N GLU A 196 -2.86 3.52 9.64
CA GLU A 196 -3.77 3.20 10.76
C GLU A 196 -4.82 2.16 10.37
N LEU A 197 -4.89 1.71 9.10
CA LEU A 197 -5.87 0.72 8.65
C LEU A 197 -5.59 -0.65 9.25
N LYS A 198 -6.38 -1.03 10.27
CA LYS A 198 -6.27 -2.27 11.05
C LYS A 198 -7.20 -3.37 10.56
N GLU A 199 -8.35 -2.97 10.01
CA GLU A 199 -9.40 -3.89 9.60
C GLU A 199 -9.95 -3.56 8.22
N VAL A 200 -10.07 -4.58 7.37
CA VAL A 200 -10.77 -4.49 6.09
C VAL A 200 -11.79 -5.63 5.97
N VAL A 201 -13.04 -5.28 5.65
CA VAL A 201 -14.10 -6.24 5.33
C VAL A 201 -14.20 -6.31 3.81
N LEU A 202 -13.80 -7.43 3.25
CA LEU A 202 -13.82 -7.69 1.81
C LEU A 202 -15.14 -8.36 1.40
N PRO A 203 -15.82 -7.92 0.30
CA PRO A 203 -17.08 -8.46 -0.13
C PRO A 203 -16.95 -9.85 -0.78
N GLY A 204 -17.99 -10.67 -0.66
CA GLY A 204 -18.07 -11.98 -1.31
C GLY A 204 -18.11 -11.93 -2.83
N THR A 205 -18.34 -10.77 -3.43
CA THR A 205 -18.31 -10.52 -4.88
C THR A 205 -16.92 -10.19 -5.43
N LEU A 206 -15.93 -9.97 -4.55
CA LEU A 206 -14.58 -9.56 -4.95
C LEU A 206 -13.89 -10.65 -5.77
N LYS A 207 -13.38 -10.31 -6.94
CA LYS A 207 -12.68 -11.23 -7.87
C LYS A 207 -11.17 -10.99 -7.92
N ARG A 208 -10.74 -9.74 -7.68
CA ARG A 208 -9.34 -9.35 -7.85
C ARG A 208 -8.89 -8.37 -6.78
N ILE A 209 -7.71 -8.59 -6.23
CA ILE A 209 -6.93 -7.68 -5.39
C ILE A 209 -5.67 -7.31 -6.17
N GLY A 210 -5.57 -6.07 -6.60
CA GLY A 210 -4.56 -5.61 -7.56
C GLY A 210 -4.90 -5.95 -9.01
N THR A 211 -4.17 -5.34 -9.94
CA THR A 211 -4.30 -5.59 -11.38
C THR A 211 -2.94 -5.99 -11.96
N ALA A 212 -2.96 -6.80 -13.01
CA ALA A 212 -1.76 -7.14 -13.76
C ALA A 212 -1.38 -6.06 -14.78
N ASP A 213 -2.21 -5.00 -14.88
CA ASP A 213 -2.02 -3.94 -15.86
C ASP A 213 -1.10 -2.84 -15.28
N PRO A 214 0.08 -2.62 -15.87
CA PRO A 214 0.97 -1.53 -15.49
C PRO A 214 0.47 -0.15 -15.99
N THR A 215 -0.65 -0.08 -16.73
CA THR A 215 -1.23 1.19 -17.19
C THR A 215 -1.79 1.95 -16.01
N GLY A 216 -1.16 3.05 -15.65
CA GLY A 216 -1.50 3.85 -14.46
C GLY A 216 -0.37 3.94 -13.43
N CYS A 217 0.64 3.08 -13.51
CA CYS A 217 1.90 3.33 -12.81
C CYS A 217 2.77 4.30 -13.62
N PRO A 218 3.29 5.38 -13.03
CA PRO A 218 4.18 6.31 -13.75
C PRO A 218 5.40 5.53 -14.26
N LYS A 219 5.59 5.48 -15.58
CA LYS A 219 6.79 4.92 -16.20
C LYS A 219 7.97 5.81 -15.84
N ILE A 220 8.74 5.42 -14.85
CA ILE A 220 10.05 6.01 -14.61
C ILE A 220 10.98 5.47 -15.70
N LEU A 221 11.51 6.35 -16.53
CA LEU A 221 12.40 6.03 -17.66
C LEU A 221 13.48 5.03 -17.22
N GLY A 222 13.46 3.82 -17.79
CA GLY A 222 14.57 2.86 -17.72
C GLY A 222 14.61 1.94 -16.50
N THR A 223 13.65 2.01 -15.58
CA THR A 223 13.53 1.07 -14.45
C THR A 223 12.26 0.23 -14.58
N MET A 224 12.31 -1.03 -14.15
CA MET A 224 11.09 -1.84 -14.00
C MET A 224 10.17 -1.10 -13.04
N THR A 225 8.97 -0.73 -13.49
CA THR A 225 7.97 -0.05 -12.67
C THR A 225 7.50 -1.02 -11.59
N LYS A 226 7.84 -0.75 -10.33
CA LYS A 226 7.26 -1.46 -9.19
C LYS A 226 5.74 -1.22 -9.22
N LEU A 227 4.96 -2.28 -9.21
CA LEU A 227 3.52 -2.17 -8.98
C LEU A 227 3.29 -1.89 -7.49
N ASP A 228 2.54 -0.84 -7.17
CA ASP A 228 2.17 -0.56 -5.79
C ASP A 228 1.15 -1.58 -5.29
N GLY A 229 1.40 -2.19 -4.13
CA GLY A 229 0.52 -3.20 -3.55
C GLY A 229 -0.77 -2.61 -3.00
N THR A 230 -1.90 -3.32 -3.18
CA THR A 230 -3.24 -2.82 -2.80
C THR A 230 -3.33 -2.39 -1.34
N PHE A 231 -2.73 -3.14 -0.40
CA PHE A 231 -2.67 -2.86 1.04
C PHE A 231 -1.25 -2.63 1.55
N GLU A 232 -0.33 -2.25 0.69
CA GLU A 232 1.08 -2.10 1.05
C GLU A 232 1.25 -1.02 2.14
N TYR A 233 2.02 -1.36 3.20
CA TYR A 233 2.29 -0.52 4.39
C TYR A 233 1.04 -0.12 5.18
N THR A 234 0.05 -1.00 5.28
CA THR A 234 -1.09 -0.86 6.20
C THR A 234 -0.82 -1.51 7.55
N ALA A 235 -1.67 -1.19 8.55
CA ALA A 235 -1.61 -1.78 9.88
C ALA A 235 -2.56 -2.99 10.04
N LEU A 236 -2.98 -3.63 8.96
CA LEU A 236 -3.88 -4.79 8.98
C LEU A 236 -3.34 -5.87 9.92
N GLU A 237 -4.23 -6.45 10.75
CA GLU A 237 -3.87 -7.47 11.74
C GLU A 237 -4.24 -8.89 11.28
N ASP A 238 -5.47 -9.08 10.80
CA ASP A 238 -5.94 -10.35 10.27
C ASP A 238 -6.72 -10.12 8.98
N VAL A 239 -6.48 -10.94 7.95
CA VAL A 239 -7.18 -10.83 6.67
C VAL A 239 -7.67 -12.20 6.22
N LYS A 240 -8.97 -12.26 5.89
CA LYS A 240 -9.55 -13.39 5.19
C LYS A 240 -9.91 -12.96 3.77
N ILE A 241 -9.23 -13.53 2.78
CA ILE A 241 -9.51 -13.27 1.37
C ILE A 241 -10.73 -14.13 0.97
N PRO A 242 -11.79 -13.53 0.40
CA PRO A 242 -13.01 -14.27 0.00
C PRO A 242 -12.73 -15.35 -1.06
N ASP A 243 -13.51 -16.45 -1.03
CA ASP A 243 -13.37 -17.57 -1.97
C ASP A 243 -13.64 -17.19 -3.45
N SER A 244 -14.33 -16.07 -3.67
CA SER A 244 -14.56 -15.48 -5.00
C SER A 244 -13.30 -14.91 -5.65
N VAL A 245 -12.25 -14.58 -4.87
CA VAL A 245 -11.01 -13.98 -5.37
C VAL A 245 -10.19 -15.01 -6.16
N LYS A 246 -9.87 -14.67 -7.40
CA LYS A 246 -9.05 -15.49 -8.32
C LYS A 246 -7.67 -14.90 -8.60
N TYR A 247 -7.41 -13.69 -8.13
CA TYR A 247 -6.16 -12.99 -8.37
C TYR A 247 -5.78 -12.12 -7.18
N VAL A 248 -4.56 -12.28 -6.68
CA VAL A 248 -3.91 -11.41 -5.70
C VAL A 248 -2.62 -10.92 -6.35
N GLY A 249 -2.48 -9.60 -6.46
CA GLY A 249 -1.38 -8.95 -7.17
C GLY A 249 -0.07 -8.97 -6.41
N GLU A 250 0.98 -8.55 -7.11
CA GLU A 250 2.30 -8.33 -6.54
C GLU A 250 2.24 -7.26 -5.44
N TYR A 251 3.09 -7.41 -4.41
CA TYR A 251 3.15 -6.50 -3.25
C TYR A 251 1.83 -6.29 -2.49
N ALA A 252 0.76 -7.05 -2.78
CA ALA A 252 -0.60 -6.75 -2.29
C ALA A 252 -0.68 -6.45 -0.78
N PHE A 253 0.13 -7.09 0.04
CA PHE A 253 0.23 -6.90 1.49
C PHE A 253 1.66 -6.63 1.97
N SER A 254 2.55 -6.21 1.08
CA SER A 254 3.95 -5.93 1.42
C SER A 254 4.03 -4.87 2.52
N GLY A 255 4.89 -5.07 3.51
CA GLY A 255 5.06 -4.14 4.62
C GLY A 255 3.91 -4.05 5.62
N CYS A 256 2.90 -4.94 5.56
CA CYS A 256 1.86 -5.06 6.58
C CYS A 256 2.46 -5.65 7.87
N GLY A 257 3.24 -4.85 8.58
CA GLY A 257 4.06 -5.30 9.70
C GLY A 257 3.28 -5.83 10.91
N ARG A 258 1.97 -5.57 11.02
CA ARG A 258 1.09 -6.05 12.08
C ARG A 258 0.26 -7.27 11.69
N LEU A 259 0.29 -7.67 10.41
CA LEU A 259 -0.48 -8.82 9.90
C LEU A 259 0.00 -10.11 10.57
N ARG A 260 -0.88 -10.77 11.33
CA ARG A 260 -0.58 -12.01 12.08
C ARG A 260 -1.08 -13.25 11.36
N LYS A 261 -2.21 -13.13 10.66
CA LYS A 261 -2.85 -14.27 9.99
C LYS A 261 -3.38 -13.87 8.62
N ILE A 262 -3.17 -14.76 7.65
CA ILE A 262 -3.79 -14.69 6.33
C ILE A 262 -4.46 -16.00 5.97
N VAL A 263 -5.70 -15.91 5.46
CA VAL A 263 -6.45 -17.06 4.93
C VAL A 263 -6.74 -16.81 3.45
N PHE A 264 -6.19 -17.66 2.61
CA PHE A 264 -6.38 -17.59 1.16
C PHE A 264 -7.64 -18.34 0.70
N PRO A 265 -8.25 -17.95 -0.46
CA PRO A 265 -9.27 -18.73 -1.11
C PRO A 265 -8.70 -20.06 -1.60
N ALA A 266 -9.46 -21.14 -1.44
CA ALA A 266 -8.98 -22.50 -1.68
C ALA A 266 -8.48 -22.78 -3.11
N GLU A 267 -9.00 -22.06 -4.10
CA GLU A 267 -8.69 -22.27 -5.53
C GLU A 267 -7.59 -21.37 -6.09
N LEU A 268 -6.98 -20.51 -5.27
CA LEU A 268 -5.86 -19.67 -5.73
C LEU A 268 -4.65 -20.56 -6.05
N LYS A 269 -4.11 -20.42 -7.25
CA LYS A 269 -3.02 -21.27 -7.75
C LYS A 269 -1.63 -20.69 -7.55
N GLU A 270 -1.53 -19.41 -7.31
CA GLU A 270 -0.27 -18.70 -7.28
C GLU A 270 -0.26 -17.61 -6.21
N ILE A 271 0.81 -17.57 -5.41
CA ILE A 271 1.16 -16.43 -4.56
C ILE A 271 2.25 -15.66 -5.29
N ARG A 272 1.96 -14.40 -5.63
CA ARG A 272 2.79 -13.59 -6.50
C ARG A 272 3.98 -12.96 -5.81
N GLU A 273 4.82 -12.30 -6.59
CA GLU A 273 6.05 -11.67 -6.17
C GLU A 273 5.80 -10.66 -5.04
N ASN A 274 6.60 -10.75 -3.98
CA ASN A 274 6.60 -9.80 -2.86
C ASN A 274 5.26 -9.63 -2.11
N THR A 275 4.28 -10.53 -2.31
CA THR A 275 2.91 -10.34 -1.80
C THR A 275 2.87 -10.06 -0.30
N PHE A 276 3.69 -10.74 0.51
CA PHE A 276 3.80 -10.57 1.98
C PHE A 276 5.21 -10.19 2.43
N ARG A 277 5.99 -9.60 1.53
CA ARG A 277 7.33 -9.14 1.88
C ARG A 277 7.27 -8.22 3.10
N TRP A 278 8.12 -8.48 4.13
CA TRP A 278 8.21 -7.74 5.38
C TRP A 278 6.92 -7.69 6.24
N CYS A 279 6.07 -8.70 6.12
CA CYS A 279 5.00 -8.94 7.10
C CYS A 279 5.60 -9.55 8.38
N LYS A 280 6.30 -8.72 9.16
CA LYS A 280 7.15 -9.18 10.28
C LYS A 280 6.40 -9.94 11.36
N SER A 281 5.13 -9.62 11.60
CA SER A 281 4.28 -10.27 12.62
C SER A 281 3.51 -11.49 12.10
N LEU A 282 3.70 -11.91 10.83
CA LEU A 282 2.94 -13.01 10.25
C LEU A 282 3.32 -14.34 10.90
N GLU A 283 2.37 -14.94 11.61
CA GLU A 283 2.53 -16.19 12.37
C GLU A 283 1.85 -17.38 11.68
N GLU A 284 0.70 -17.13 11.02
CA GLU A 284 -0.14 -18.17 10.44
C GLU A 284 -0.52 -17.86 8.99
N VAL A 285 -0.25 -18.82 8.10
CA VAL A 285 -0.66 -18.79 6.70
C VAL A 285 -1.51 -20.01 6.38
N VAL A 286 -2.79 -19.80 6.07
CA VAL A 286 -3.65 -20.87 5.55
C VAL A 286 -3.56 -20.87 4.03
N PHE A 287 -2.72 -21.74 3.49
CA PHE A 287 -2.45 -21.82 2.06
C PHE A 287 -3.63 -22.36 1.25
N PRO A 288 -3.78 -21.93 -0.02
CA PRO A 288 -4.77 -22.50 -0.93
C PRO A 288 -4.45 -23.96 -1.23
N ARG A 289 -5.46 -24.82 -1.17
CA ARG A 289 -5.25 -26.26 -1.52
C ARG A 289 -4.83 -26.50 -2.97
N GLU A 290 -5.17 -25.57 -3.88
CA GLU A 290 -4.84 -25.63 -5.31
C GLU A 290 -3.53 -24.89 -5.64
N LEU A 291 -2.77 -24.45 -4.64
CA LEU A 291 -1.53 -23.70 -4.84
C LEU A 291 -0.50 -24.53 -5.63
N GLU A 292 -0.03 -23.96 -6.73
CA GLU A 292 0.96 -24.58 -7.63
C GLU A 292 2.33 -23.88 -7.54
N ALA A 293 2.36 -22.56 -7.29
CA ALA A 293 3.61 -21.78 -7.27
C ALA A 293 3.62 -20.66 -6.22
N ILE A 294 4.82 -20.43 -5.65
CA ILE A 294 5.12 -19.29 -4.79
C ILE A 294 6.26 -18.53 -5.45
N ARG A 295 6.00 -17.27 -5.80
CA ARG A 295 6.90 -16.43 -6.59
C ARG A 295 7.95 -15.73 -5.72
N VAL A 296 8.87 -15.06 -6.40
CA VAL A 296 10.04 -14.39 -5.83
C VAL A 296 9.67 -13.57 -4.59
N GLU A 297 10.41 -13.79 -3.50
CA GLU A 297 10.35 -12.98 -2.27
C GLU A 297 8.96 -12.86 -1.63
N ALA A 298 8.02 -13.78 -1.95
CA ALA A 298 6.61 -13.66 -1.53
C ALA A 298 6.42 -13.57 -0.01
N PHE A 299 7.29 -14.17 0.80
CA PHE A 299 7.31 -14.13 2.26
C PHE A 299 8.65 -13.67 2.83
N GLU A 300 9.47 -12.95 2.05
CA GLU A 300 10.75 -12.42 2.53
C GLU A 300 10.53 -11.56 3.79
N GLY A 301 11.33 -11.80 4.84
CA GLY A 301 11.27 -11.02 6.06
C GLY A 301 10.02 -11.24 6.93
N CYS A 302 9.29 -12.34 6.74
CA CYS A 302 8.21 -12.76 7.65
C CYS A 302 8.83 -13.37 8.92
N GLU A 303 9.35 -12.52 9.78
CA GLU A 303 10.19 -12.90 10.93
C GLU A 303 9.45 -13.78 11.94
N SER A 304 8.12 -13.69 12.08
CA SER A 304 7.33 -14.43 13.09
C SER A 304 6.85 -15.81 12.64
N LEU A 305 7.04 -16.21 11.38
CA LEU A 305 6.71 -17.55 10.90
C LEU A 305 7.59 -18.57 11.58
N LYS A 306 6.96 -19.58 12.25
CA LYS A 306 7.68 -20.69 12.95
C LYS A 306 7.63 -21.98 12.17
N THR A 307 6.49 -22.32 11.64
CA THR A 307 6.27 -23.54 10.87
C THR A 307 5.46 -23.24 9.61
N VAL A 308 5.81 -23.90 8.52
CA VAL A 308 5.08 -23.77 7.26
C VAL A 308 4.78 -25.18 6.73
N THR A 309 3.53 -25.41 6.31
CA THR A 309 3.14 -26.64 5.63
C THR A 309 2.59 -26.28 4.26
N LEU A 310 3.33 -26.63 3.22
CA LEU A 310 2.89 -26.39 1.85
C LEU A 310 1.91 -27.47 1.37
N PRO A 311 0.87 -27.10 0.60
CA PRO A 311 -0.11 -28.06 0.07
C PRO A 311 0.48 -28.94 -1.04
N GLU A 312 -0.17 -30.09 -1.25
CA GLU A 312 0.32 -31.21 -2.09
C GLU A 312 0.42 -30.92 -3.60
N LYS A 313 -0.03 -29.75 -4.06
CA LYS A 313 0.06 -29.34 -5.48
C LYS A 313 1.20 -28.37 -5.79
N VAL A 314 1.92 -27.89 -4.78
CA VAL A 314 3.04 -26.96 -4.98
C VAL A 314 4.15 -27.61 -5.77
N ARG A 315 4.52 -26.99 -6.89
CA ARG A 315 5.57 -27.46 -7.82
C ARG A 315 6.80 -26.57 -7.80
N SER A 316 6.61 -25.26 -7.63
CA SER A 316 7.67 -24.27 -7.72
C SER A 316 7.68 -23.34 -6.51
N ILE A 317 8.87 -23.16 -5.93
CA ILE A 317 9.16 -22.20 -4.86
C ILE A 317 10.35 -21.38 -5.35
N GLU A 318 10.11 -20.12 -5.67
CA GLU A 318 11.12 -19.30 -6.32
C GLU A 318 12.15 -18.72 -5.34
N GLN A 319 13.03 -17.90 -5.87
CA GLN A 319 14.13 -17.28 -5.14
C GLN A 319 13.62 -16.39 -4.00
N GLY A 320 14.30 -16.44 -2.85
CA GLY A 320 14.06 -15.54 -1.72
C GLY A 320 12.71 -15.70 -1.01
N VAL A 321 11.88 -16.69 -1.38
CA VAL A 321 10.50 -16.80 -0.86
C VAL A 321 10.43 -16.73 0.66
N PHE A 322 11.32 -17.40 1.38
CA PHE A 322 11.39 -17.41 2.86
C PHE A 322 12.70 -16.83 3.39
N ALA A 323 13.39 -15.99 2.59
CA ALA A 323 14.59 -15.32 3.05
C ALA A 323 14.24 -14.38 4.24
N GLY A 324 15.08 -14.29 5.26
CA GLY A 324 14.85 -13.46 6.43
C GLY A 324 13.70 -13.92 7.35
N CYS A 325 13.12 -15.11 7.14
CA CYS A 325 12.17 -15.73 8.07
C CYS A 325 12.96 -16.33 9.27
N ARG A 326 13.52 -15.48 10.11
CA ARG A 326 14.52 -15.85 11.13
C ARG A 326 14.03 -16.83 12.21
N ASN A 327 12.73 -16.90 12.43
CA ASN A 327 12.14 -17.81 13.40
C ASN A 327 11.54 -19.08 12.76
N LEU A 328 11.75 -19.29 11.45
CA LEU A 328 11.24 -20.47 10.76
C LEU A 328 12.04 -21.73 11.15
N GLU A 329 11.45 -22.53 12.05
CA GLU A 329 12.05 -23.77 12.57
C GLU A 329 11.90 -24.95 11.61
N SER A 330 10.75 -25.03 10.90
CA SER A 330 10.50 -26.10 9.95
C SER A 330 9.55 -25.74 8.83
N ILE A 331 9.77 -26.37 7.67
CA ILE A 331 8.87 -26.29 6.53
C ILE A 331 8.64 -27.70 5.94
N TYR A 332 7.36 -28.06 5.74
CA TYR A 332 6.99 -29.24 4.97
C TYR A 332 6.93 -28.93 3.49
N LEU A 333 7.68 -29.69 2.69
CA LEU A 333 7.70 -29.64 1.23
C LEU A 333 7.14 -30.94 0.66
N PRO A 334 6.02 -30.90 -0.09
CA PRO A 334 5.40 -32.08 -0.66
C PRO A 334 6.22 -32.68 -1.82
N ASP A 335 5.91 -33.91 -2.21
CA ASP A 335 6.58 -34.62 -3.30
C ASP A 335 6.37 -34.00 -4.68
N SER A 336 5.31 -33.17 -4.83
CA SER A 336 5.02 -32.41 -6.04
C SER A 336 6.07 -31.32 -6.35
N VAL A 337 6.85 -30.87 -5.33
CA VAL A 337 7.89 -29.86 -5.53
C VAL A 337 8.98 -30.38 -6.45
N SER A 338 9.15 -29.72 -7.58
CA SER A 338 10.14 -30.04 -8.62
C SER A 338 11.13 -28.91 -8.89
N GLU A 339 10.87 -27.72 -8.34
CA GLU A 339 11.73 -26.55 -8.53
C GLU A 339 11.83 -25.72 -7.26
N ILE A 340 13.07 -25.40 -6.82
CA ILE A 340 13.38 -24.51 -5.70
C ILE A 340 14.49 -23.56 -6.13
N GLY A 341 14.26 -22.25 -6.01
CA GLY A 341 15.26 -21.23 -6.29
C GLY A 341 15.24 -20.67 -7.71
N GLY A 342 14.22 -21.03 -8.54
CA GLY A 342 13.99 -20.43 -9.86
C GLY A 342 13.40 -19.01 -9.75
N GLY A 343 13.21 -18.36 -10.91
CA GLY A 343 12.56 -17.04 -11.02
C GLY A 343 13.48 -15.92 -11.46
N ARG A 344 12.92 -14.74 -11.73
CA ARG A 344 13.63 -13.54 -12.23
C ARG A 344 14.05 -12.57 -11.11
N GLY A 345 14.50 -13.09 -9.97
CA GLY A 345 14.92 -12.27 -8.83
C GLY A 345 16.16 -11.41 -9.11
N SER A 346 16.33 -10.35 -8.34
CA SER A 346 17.40 -9.34 -8.49
C SER A 346 18.77 -9.77 -7.97
N GLY A 347 19.02 -11.06 -7.75
CA GLY A 347 20.31 -11.49 -7.24
C GLY A 347 20.34 -12.92 -6.69
N PHE A 348 21.38 -13.26 -5.96
CA PHE A 348 21.66 -14.61 -5.45
C PHE A 348 20.98 -14.95 -4.12
N ILE A 349 19.81 -14.35 -3.81
CA ILE A 349 19.11 -14.61 -2.54
C ILE A 349 18.60 -16.05 -2.53
N GLN A 350 19.06 -16.86 -1.59
CA GLN A 350 18.58 -18.24 -1.45
C GLN A 350 17.12 -18.28 -0.99
N THR A 351 16.36 -19.26 -1.47
CA THR A 351 14.93 -19.42 -1.17
C THR A 351 14.60 -19.38 0.32
N PHE A 352 15.48 -19.92 1.15
CA PHE A 352 15.35 -19.96 2.61
C PHE A 352 16.36 -19.05 3.33
N GLY A 353 16.90 -18.02 2.66
CA GLY A 353 17.92 -17.11 3.18
C GLY A 353 19.31 -17.75 3.27
N GLU A 354 20.31 -16.92 3.58
CA GLU A 354 21.67 -17.36 3.84
C GLU A 354 21.78 -18.11 5.18
N PRO A 355 22.80 -18.93 5.40
CA PRO A 355 22.94 -19.70 6.64
C PRO A 355 22.84 -18.85 7.92
N ASP A 356 23.39 -17.64 7.92
CA ASP A 356 23.39 -16.73 9.07
C ASP A 356 22.03 -16.07 9.33
N ASP A 357 21.15 -16.05 8.32
CA ASP A 357 19.79 -15.47 8.43
C ASP A 357 18.71 -16.51 8.74
N ARG A 358 19.07 -17.80 8.81
CA ARG A 358 18.13 -18.89 9.11
C ARG A 358 18.07 -19.17 10.62
N HIS A 359 16.93 -19.70 11.07
CA HIS A 359 16.84 -20.28 12.41
C HIS A 359 17.89 -21.40 12.58
N PRO A 360 18.64 -21.49 13.71
CA PRO A 360 19.71 -22.48 13.89
C PRO A 360 19.26 -23.93 13.73
N ASN A 361 17.99 -24.21 14.03
CA ASN A 361 17.40 -25.55 13.93
C ASN A 361 16.53 -25.72 12.67
N PHE A 362 16.63 -24.81 11.68
CA PHE A 362 15.81 -24.88 10.47
C PHE A 362 15.90 -26.25 9.81
N THR A 363 14.75 -26.84 9.57
CA THR A 363 14.64 -28.21 9.06
C THR A 363 13.61 -28.29 7.92
N ILE A 364 13.98 -28.86 6.80
CA ILE A 364 13.05 -29.22 5.73
C ILE A 364 12.46 -30.60 6.04
N LEU A 365 11.13 -30.66 6.16
CA LEU A 365 10.36 -31.90 6.31
C LEU A 365 9.94 -32.37 4.91
N CYS A 366 10.32 -33.59 4.53
CA CYS A 366 10.02 -34.13 3.20
C CYS A 366 10.10 -35.64 3.16
N ASN A 367 9.59 -36.26 2.11
CA ASN A 367 9.71 -37.71 1.93
C ASN A 367 11.08 -38.12 1.40
N ALA A 368 11.45 -39.37 1.68
CA ALA A 368 12.70 -39.95 1.21
C ALA A 368 12.70 -40.03 -0.33
N GLY A 369 13.80 -39.59 -0.95
CA GLY A 369 13.95 -39.62 -2.41
C GLY A 369 13.30 -38.46 -3.16
N SER A 370 12.62 -37.53 -2.45
CA SER A 370 12.02 -36.33 -3.06
C SER A 370 13.07 -35.37 -3.60
N TYR A 371 12.62 -34.46 -4.50
CA TYR A 371 13.43 -33.33 -4.97
C TYR A 371 13.85 -32.43 -3.78
N ALA A 372 12.92 -32.18 -2.84
CA ALA A 372 13.16 -31.40 -1.65
C ALA A 372 14.31 -31.96 -0.79
N MET A 373 14.39 -33.29 -0.62
CA MET A 373 15.51 -33.91 0.09
C MET A 373 16.84 -33.71 -0.64
N SER A 374 16.84 -33.83 -1.96
CA SER A 374 18.04 -33.62 -2.79
C SER A 374 18.53 -32.17 -2.72
N TYR A 375 17.59 -31.23 -2.77
CA TYR A 375 17.85 -29.78 -2.57
C TYR A 375 18.44 -29.51 -1.18
N ALA A 376 17.79 -30.00 -0.11
CA ALA A 376 18.25 -29.77 1.27
C ALA A 376 19.72 -30.28 1.46
N ARG A 377 20.05 -31.45 0.94
CA ARG A 377 21.41 -31.99 0.99
C ARG A 377 22.41 -31.12 0.24
N LYS A 378 22.05 -30.64 -0.97
CA LYS A 378 22.92 -29.77 -1.78
C LYS A 378 23.19 -28.45 -1.07
N GLN A 379 22.16 -27.89 -0.38
CA GLN A 379 22.24 -26.61 0.35
C GLN A 379 22.70 -26.75 1.81
N GLN A 380 23.10 -28.00 2.23
CA GLN A 380 23.51 -28.30 3.60
C GLN A 380 22.45 -27.91 4.66
N ILE A 381 21.17 -28.00 4.30
CA ILE A 381 20.04 -27.76 5.19
C ILE A 381 19.67 -29.11 5.84
N LYS A 382 19.38 -29.06 7.17
CA LYS A 382 18.87 -30.21 7.90
C LYS A 382 17.56 -30.70 7.26
N CYS A 383 17.44 -31.99 7.03
CA CYS A 383 16.19 -32.57 6.55
C CYS A 383 15.76 -33.74 7.44
N ALA A 384 14.45 -33.89 7.59
CA ALA A 384 13.84 -34.96 8.35
C ALA A 384 12.64 -35.54 7.59
N ARG A 385 12.29 -36.77 7.88
CA ARG A 385 11.12 -37.42 7.28
C ARG A 385 9.85 -36.76 7.84
N ALA A 386 8.92 -36.35 6.96
CA ALA A 386 7.62 -35.92 7.37
C ALA A 386 6.89 -37.06 8.11
N GLN A 387 6.42 -36.75 9.32
CA GLN A 387 5.46 -37.61 10.02
C GLN A 387 4.09 -37.02 9.74
N ILE A 388 3.43 -37.47 8.67
CA ILE A 388 2.10 -37.07 8.27
C ILE A 388 1.09 -38.04 8.86
#